data_734dee8158d48470a36c1f6c9751bba7
#
_entry.id   734dee8158d48470a36c1f6c9751bba7
#
_cell.length_a   1.000
_cell.length_b   1.000
_cell.length_c   1.000
_cell.angle_alpha   90.00
_cell.angle_beta   90.00
_cell.angle_gamma   90.00
#
_symmetry.space_group_name_H-M   'P 1'
#
loop_
_entity.id
_entity.type
_entity.pdbx_description
1 polymer ?
#
loop_
_entity_poly.entity_id
_entity_poly.type
_entity_poly.pdbx_seq_one_letter_code
_entity_poly.pdbx_strand_id
1 'polypeptide(L)'
;MFEKIAGFEKIGDDIFVYKNFLSSEELDKIEYLINNLSDNDWFWIEKSHKMYGKTTPNQESLLFLRKKISNILPNEYFLGPGNCFVRYFEEDDHEVHSDAYSDVYNLREKAKNLKKDEKFELKDDMIYGLVVYFNDFEGGELYYPIQNIEYKPEKGDLVIHSADKHCSHGVRKVKSKIRYSFANQIYKKIKVPI
;
A
#
# COMPACT_ATOMS: atom_id res chain seq x y z
N MET A 1 -13.75 -1.95 8.98
CA MET A 1 -14.46 -1.55 7.72
C MET A 1 -14.30 -2.62 6.68
N PHE A 2 -13.10 -2.99 6.29
CA PHE A 2 -12.83 -4.07 5.30
C PHE A 2 -13.35 -5.44 5.72
N GLU A 3 -13.51 -5.71 7.01
CA GLU A 3 -14.13 -6.94 7.54
C GLU A 3 -15.52 -7.26 6.96
N LYS A 4 -16.24 -6.25 6.48
CA LYS A 4 -17.57 -6.39 5.88
C LYS A 4 -17.55 -6.61 4.38
N ILE A 5 -16.39 -6.51 3.77
CA ILE A 5 -16.22 -6.71 2.33
C ILE A 5 -15.84 -8.17 2.10
N ALA A 6 -16.61 -8.88 1.29
CA ALA A 6 -16.35 -10.28 0.97
C ALA A 6 -14.92 -10.45 0.41
N GLY A 7 -14.22 -11.47 0.88
CA GLY A 7 -12.87 -11.81 0.45
C GLY A 7 -11.75 -11.26 1.34
N PHE A 8 -12.04 -10.30 2.25
CA PHE A 8 -11.05 -9.86 3.22
C PHE A 8 -11.05 -10.71 4.49
N GLU A 9 -9.85 -11.05 4.93
CA GLU A 9 -9.55 -11.67 6.21
C GLU A 9 -8.83 -10.65 7.10
N LYS A 10 -9.26 -10.50 8.34
CA LYS A 10 -8.58 -9.68 9.34
C LYS A 10 -7.49 -10.51 10.03
N ILE A 11 -6.24 -10.10 9.91
CA ILE A 11 -5.09 -10.77 10.53
C ILE A 11 -4.55 -10.00 11.75
N GLY A 12 -4.95 -8.76 11.94
CA GLY A 12 -4.57 -7.88 13.05
C GLY A 12 -5.51 -6.71 13.20
N ASP A 13 -5.23 -5.84 14.16
CA ASP A 13 -6.02 -4.63 14.34
C ASP A 13 -5.75 -3.67 13.18
N ASP A 14 -6.80 -3.38 12.39
CA ASP A 14 -6.74 -2.62 11.14
C ASP A 14 -5.73 -3.15 10.10
N ILE A 15 -5.51 -4.48 10.09
CA ILE A 15 -4.71 -5.18 9.07
C ILE A 15 -5.58 -6.24 8.40
N PHE A 16 -5.71 -6.13 7.08
CA PHE A 16 -6.62 -6.95 6.27
C PHE A 16 -5.88 -7.56 5.08
N VAL A 17 -6.19 -8.80 4.77
CA VAL A 17 -5.64 -9.53 3.62
C VAL A 17 -6.78 -9.99 2.72
N TYR A 18 -6.63 -9.80 1.43
CA TYR A 18 -7.45 -10.42 0.40
C TYR A 18 -6.59 -11.44 -0.34
N LYS A 19 -6.79 -12.72 -0.03
CA LYS A 19 -6.07 -13.82 -0.67
C LYS A 19 -6.51 -13.99 -2.13
N ASN A 20 -5.53 -14.25 -3.01
CA ASN A 20 -5.80 -14.43 -4.44
C ASN A 20 -6.62 -13.26 -5.05
N PHE A 21 -6.33 -12.04 -4.62
CA PHE A 21 -6.98 -10.83 -5.14
C PHE A 21 -6.81 -10.71 -6.67
N LEU A 22 -5.64 -11.08 -7.19
CA LEU A 22 -5.38 -11.14 -8.62
C LEU A 22 -5.59 -12.55 -9.18
N SER A 23 -6.26 -12.64 -10.32
CA SER A 23 -6.36 -13.88 -11.08
C SER A 23 -5.03 -14.20 -11.79
N SER A 24 -4.88 -15.46 -12.24
CA SER A 24 -3.70 -15.87 -13.02
C SER A 24 -3.52 -15.02 -14.28
N GLU A 25 -4.60 -14.73 -15.02
CA GLU A 25 -4.56 -13.88 -16.20
C GLU A 25 -4.09 -12.44 -15.90
N GLU A 26 -4.52 -11.88 -14.77
CA GLU A 26 -4.08 -10.55 -14.33
C GLU A 26 -2.61 -10.54 -13.91
N LEU A 27 -2.17 -11.61 -13.27
CA LEU A 27 -0.77 -11.80 -12.90
C LEU A 27 0.13 -11.95 -14.13
N ASP A 28 -0.29 -12.70 -15.15
CA ASP A 28 0.44 -12.85 -16.41
C ASP A 28 0.61 -11.50 -17.13
N LYS A 29 -0.43 -10.65 -17.11
CA LYS A 29 -0.34 -9.28 -17.65
C LYS A 29 0.69 -8.43 -16.90
N ILE A 30 0.72 -8.53 -15.57
CA ILE A 30 1.68 -7.79 -14.75
C ILE A 30 3.10 -8.31 -14.96
N GLU A 31 3.29 -9.62 -15.02
CA GLU A 31 4.59 -10.24 -15.31
C GLU A 31 5.13 -9.79 -16.66
N TYR A 32 4.28 -9.79 -17.69
CA TYR A 32 4.65 -9.25 -19.00
C TYR A 32 5.12 -7.79 -18.91
N LEU A 33 4.44 -6.96 -18.13
CA LEU A 33 4.83 -5.57 -17.94
C LEU A 33 6.19 -5.44 -17.25
N ILE A 34 6.39 -6.17 -16.15
CA ILE A 34 7.63 -6.16 -15.37
C ILE A 34 8.82 -6.59 -16.27
N ASN A 35 8.64 -7.63 -17.06
CA ASN A 35 9.67 -8.17 -17.94
C ASN A 35 10.04 -7.22 -19.10
N ASN A 36 9.18 -6.27 -19.44
CA ASN A 36 9.45 -5.23 -20.44
C ASN A 36 10.04 -3.93 -19.84
N LEU A 37 10.21 -3.86 -18.52
CA LEU A 37 10.90 -2.73 -17.90
C LEU A 37 12.41 -2.94 -17.96
N SER A 38 13.13 -1.91 -18.40
CA SER A 38 14.59 -1.86 -18.32
C SER A 38 15.03 -1.35 -16.94
N ASP A 39 16.30 -1.52 -16.59
CA ASP A 39 16.82 -0.99 -15.34
C ASP A 39 16.73 0.55 -15.27
N ASN A 40 16.77 1.25 -16.40
CA ASN A 40 16.58 2.70 -16.46
C ASN A 40 15.14 3.15 -16.14
N ASP A 41 14.20 2.21 -16.15
CA ASP A 41 12.81 2.46 -15.77
C ASP A 41 12.61 2.47 -14.26
N TRP A 42 13.58 2.01 -13.51
CA TRP A 42 13.55 1.99 -12.06
C TRP A 42 14.41 3.12 -11.49
N PHE A 43 13.92 3.83 -10.49
CA PHE A 43 14.73 4.79 -9.75
C PHE A 43 15.02 4.24 -8.34
N TRP A 44 16.20 4.62 -7.86
CA TRP A 44 16.67 4.24 -6.55
C TRP A 44 16.07 5.17 -5.49
N ILE A 45 15.37 4.61 -4.52
CA ILE A 45 14.92 5.38 -3.37
C ILE A 45 15.99 5.27 -2.29
N GLU A 46 16.84 6.29 -2.26
CA GLU A 46 17.88 6.41 -1.25
C GLU A 46 17.28 6.71 0.11
N LYS A 47 17.07 5.69 0.92
CA LYS A 47 17.10 5.81 2.39
C LYS A 47 17.30 4.43 2.98
N SER A 48 18.51 4.14 3.42
CA SER A 48 18.96 3.00 4.24
C SER A 48 18.83 1.60 3.62
N HIS A 49 17.95 1.36 2.68
CA HIS A 49 17.69 0.05 2.10
C HIS A 49 17.61 0.13 0.58
N LYS A 50 18.04 -0.94 -0.09
CA LYS A 50 18.04 -1.06 -1.55
C LYS A 50 16.64 -1.30 -2.10
N MET A 51 15.78 -0.28 -2.06
CA MET A 51 14.45 -0.33 -2.59
C MET A 51 14.38 0.38 -3.94
N TYR A 52 13.89 -0.30 -4.97
CA TYR A 52 13.63 0.31 -6.27
C TYR A 52 12.14 0.52 -6.42
N GLY A 53 11.76 1.76 -6.69
CA GLY A 53 10.37 2.09 -6.97
C GLY A 53 10.27 2.89 -8.25
N LYS A 54 9.27 2.61 -9.06
CA LYS A 54 8.92 3.44 -10.21
C LYS A 54 7.51 3.95 -10.09
N THR A 55 7.37 5.26 -10.19
CA THR A 55 6.08 5.88 -10.43
C THR A 55 5.81 5.88 -11.93
N THR A 56 4.73 5.23 -12.37
CA THR A 56 4.35 5.17 -13.79
C THR A 56 3.01 5.87 -13.99
N PRO A 57 2.99 7.20 -14.22
CA PRO A 57 1.75 7.97 -14.22
C PRO A 57 0.76 7.63 -15.33
N ASN A 58 1.18 7.00 -16.45
CA ASN A 58 0.37 6.87 -17.67
C ASN A 58 0.32 5.47 -18.29
N GLN A 59 0.49 4.40 -17.53
CA GLN A 59 0.41 3.08 -18.13
C GLN A 59 -1.04 2.58 -18.13
N GLU A 60 -1.65 2.51 -19.30
CA GLU A 60 -2.97 1.87 -19.51
C GLU A 60 -3.04 0.47 -18.90
N SER A 61 -1.92 -0.23 -18.94
CA SER A 61 -1.74 -1.55 -18.35
C SER A 61 -1.96 -1.63 -16.83
N LEU A 62 -1.81 -0.51 -16.10
CA LEU A 62 -2.09 -0.44 -14.65
C LEU A 62 -3.48 0.08 -14.34
N LEU A 63 -4.20 0.62 -15.31
CA LEU A 63 -5.55 1.11 -15.10
C LEU A 63 -6.48 0.00 -14.62
N PHE A 64 -6.30 -1.24 -15.11
CA PHE A 64 -7.11 -2.37 -14.64
C PHE A 64 -6.91 -2.65 -13.16
N LEU A 65 -5.65 -2.64 -12.68
CA LEU A 65 -5.32 -2.87 -11.27
C LEU A 65 -5.91 -1.77 -10.39
N ARG A 66 -5.72 -0.51 -10.77
CA ARG A 66 -6.31 0.63 -10.05
C ARG A 66 -7.83 0.54 -10.01
N LYS A 67 -8.47 0.23 -11.14
CA LYS A 67 -9.93 0.07 -11.22
C LYS A 67 -10.39 -1.08 -10.33
N LYS A 68 -9.70 -2.21 -10.35
CA LYS A 68 -10.01 -3.36 -9.51
C LYS A 68 -9.94 -3.01 -8.02
N ILE A 69 -8.86 -2.34 -7.60
CA ILE A 69 -8.73 -1.86 -6.21
C ILE A 69 -9.83 -0.85 -5.89
N SER A 70 -10.06 0.15 -6.75
CA SER A 70 -11.09 1.16 -6.50
C SER A 70 -12.50 0.58 -6.36
N ASN A 71 -12.79 -0.51 -7.06
CA ASN A 71 -14.11 -1.18 -7.00
C ASN A 71 -14.39 -1.87 -5.65
N ILE A 72 -13.36 -2.18 -4.88
CA ILE A 72 -13.52 -2.78 -3.53
C ILE A 72 -13.47 -1.72 -2.42
N LEU A 73 -13.15 -0.47 -2.73
CA LEU A 73 -13.15 0.60 -1.74
C LEU A 73 -14.56 1.12 -1.50
N PRO A 74 -14.95 1.41 -0.25
CA PRO A 74 -16.18 2.14 0.04
C PRO A 74 -16.16 3.54 -0.60
N ASN A 75 -17.33 4.06 -0.93
CA ASN A 75 -17.51 5.28 -1.71
C ASN A 75 -16.80 6.53 -1.17
N GLU A 76 -16.58 6.61 0.14
CA GLU A 76 -15.88 7.73 0.78
C GLU A 76 -14.35 7.66 0.67
N TYR A 77 -13.81 6.55 0.14
CA TYR A 77 -12.37 6.32 -0.01
C TYR A 77 -11.95 6.34 -1.47
N PHE A 78 -10.73 6.75 -1.72
CA PHE A 78 -10.16 6.76 -3.06
C PHE A 78 -8.68 6.41 -3.01
N LEU A 79 -8.21 5.82 -4.10
CA LEU A 79 -6.82 5.44 -4.27
C LEU A 79 -5.98 6.68 -4.58
N GLY A 80 -4.84 6.82 -3.93
CA GLY A 80 -3.89 7.90 -4.18
C GLY A 80 -3.44 7.97 -5.65
N PRO A 81 -2.92 9.12 -6.10
CA PRO A 81 -2.57 9.35 -7.50
C PRO A 81 -1.36 8.56 -7.98
N GLY A 82 -0.50 8.12 -7.06
CA GLY A 82 0.72 7.39 -7.39
C GLY A 82 0.47 5.98 -7.94
N ASN A 83 1.37 5.51 -8.79
CA ASN A 83 1.45 4.12 -9.22
C ASN A 83 2.88 3.68 -8.94
N CYS A 84 3.12 3.05 -7.79
CA CYS A 84 4.45 2.65 -7.40
C CYS A 84 4.60 1.13 -7.54
N PHE A 85 5.34 0.69 -8.56
CA PHE A 85 5.93 -0.64 -8.53
C PHE A 85 7.18 -0.61 -7.67
N VAL A 86 7.29 -1.59 -6.81
CA VAL A 86 8.41 -1.75 -5.88
C VAL A 86 9.06 -3.10 -6.12
N ARG A 87 10.37 -3.14 -6.19
CA ARG A 87 11.16 -4.36 -6.19
C ARG A 87 12.18 -4.35 -5.06
N TYR A 88 12.29 -5.49 -4.39
CA TYR A 88 13.33 -5.77 -3.42
C TYR A 88 14.17 -6.91 -3.94
N PHE A 89 15.49 -6.73 -3.94
CA PHE A 89 16.43 -7.79 -4.28
C PHE A 89 16.75 -8.65 -3.05
N GLU A 90 17.50 -9.72 -3.28
CA GLU A 90 18.07 -10.51 -2.19
C GLU A 90 18.88 -9.63 -1.23
N GLU A 91 18.72 -9.85 0.08
CA GLU A 91 19.26 -9.07 1.19
C GLU A 91 18.61 -7.68 1.39
N ASP A 92 17.71 -7.25 0.51
CA ASP A 92 16.94 -6.02 0.77
C ASP A 92 15.87 -6.24 1.83
N ASP A 93 15.67 -5.24 2.65
CA ASP A 93 14.63 -5.16 3.68
C ASP A 93 14.01 -3.76 3.72
N HIS A 94 13.07 -3.54 4.63
CA HIS A 94 12.56 -2.20 4.92
C HIS A 94 12.39 -2.01 6.42
N GLU A 95 12.94 -0.89 6.91
CA GLU A 95 12.80 -0.51 8.32
C GLU A 95 11.34 -0.31 8.72
N VAL A 96 11.10 -0.45 10.02
CA VAL A 96 9.78 -0.19 10.60
C VAL A 96 9.43 1.28 10.47
N HIS A 97 8.29 1.55 9.85
CA HIS A 97 7.74 2.88 9.66
C HIS A 97 6.21 2.86 9.78
N SER A 98 5.59 4.02 9.88
CA SER A 98 4.16 4.21 9.64
C SER A 98 3.99 5.03 8.35
N ASP A 99 2.93 4.76 7.60
CA ASP A 99 2.66 5.47 6.35
C ASP A 99 2.21 6.91 6.58
N ALA A 100 1.53 7.17 7.70
CA ALA A 100 1.09 8.51 8.04
C ALA A 100 2.24 9.36 8.60
N TYR A 101 2.47 10.51 7.96
CA TYR A 101 3.44 11.51 8.38
C TYR A 101 2.84 12.48 9.42
N SER A 102 3.72 13.26 10.07
CA SER A 102 3.32 14.27 11.08
C SER A 102 2.22 15.22 10.58
N ASP A 103 2.26 15.61 9.32
CA ASP A 103 1.29 16.52 8.73
C ASP A 103 -0.13 15.92 8.66
N VAL A 104 -0.23 14.61 8.42
CA VAL A 104 -1.52 13.88 8.44
C VAL A 104 -2.12 13.91 9.84
N TYR A 105 -1.33 13.64 10.88
CA TYR A 105 -1.80 13.71 12.26
C TYR A 105 -2.25 15.12 12.65
N ASN A 106 -1.51 16.15 12.23
CA ASN A 106 -1.88 17.55 12.46
C ASN A 106 -3.21 17.92 11.77
N LEU A 107 -3.44 17.43 10.55
CA LEU A 107 -4.70 17.64 9.83
C LEU A 107 -5.88 16.99 10.56
N ARG A 108 -5.71 15.77 11.04
CA ARG A 108 -6.74 15.04 11.80
C ARG A 108 -7.10 15.73 13.10
N GLU A 109 -6.12 16.24 13.83
CA GLU A 109 -6.37 17.00 15.07
C GLU A 109 -7.13 18.30 14.79
N LYS A 110 -6.78 19.04 13.73
CA LYS A 110 -7.55 20.21 13.29
C LYS A 110 -9.00 19.84 12.95
N ALA A 111 -9.19 18.75 12.20
CA ALA A 111 -10.52 18.28 11.79
C ALA A 111 -11.41 17.89 13.00
N LYS A 112 -10.85 17.24 14.03
CA LYS A 112 -11.56 16.87 15.26
C LYS A 112 -12.06 18.09 16.04
N ASN A 113 -11.34 19.20 15.97
CA ASN A 113 -11.65 20.42 16.71
C ASN A 113 -12.54 21.41 15.93
N LEU A 114 -12.98 21.05 14.70
CA LEU A 114 -13.84 21.88 13.85
C LEU A 114 -15.20 22.12 14.52
N LYS A 115 -15.55 23.41 14.73
CA LYS A 115 -16.84 23.81 15.28
C LYS A 115 -17.94 23.74 14.22
N LYS A 116 -19.20 23.58 14.64
CA LYS A 116 -20.36 23.37 13.76
C LYS A 116 -20.53 24.46 12.69
N ASP A 117 -20.28 25.72 13.06
CA ASP A 117 -20.49 26.89 12.21
C ASP A 117 -19.17 27.49 11.67
N GLU A 118 -18.08 26.79 11.84
CA GLU A 118 -16.76 27.22 11.39
C GLU A 118 -16.58 26.95 9.89
N LYS A 119 -15.95 27.90 9.19
CA LYS A 119 -15.59 27.69 7.77
C LYS A 119 -14.55 26.57 7.66
N PHE A 120 -14.69 25.74 6.65
CA PHE A 120 -13.79 24.62 6.42
C PHE A 120 -13.40 24.47 4.94
N GLU A 121 -12.30 23.82 4.70
CA GLU A 121 -11.90 23.27 3.40
C GLU A 121 -11.82 21.73 3.49
N LEU A 122 -11.87 21.07 2.33
CA LEU A 122 -11.69 19.63 2.24
C LEU A 122 -10.22 19.31 1.97
N LYS A 123 -9.63 18.47 2.83
CA LYS A 123 -8.27 17.94 2.67
C LYS A 123 -8.29 16.42 2.51
N ASP A 124 -7.30 15.91 1.81
CA ASP A 124 -7.08 14.48 1.69
C ASP A 124 -6.37 13.97 2.96
N ASP A 125 -6.99 12.98 3.61
CA ASP A 125 -6.41 12.27 4.75
C ASP A 125 -6.02 10.87 4.33
N MET A 126 -4.76 10.50 4.50
CA MET A 126 -4.24 9.16 4.26
C MET A 126 -4.70 8.24 5.39
N ILE A 127 -5.55 7.29 5.09
CA ILE A 127 -6.15 6.39 6.08
C ILE A 127 -5.48 5.02 6.10
N TYR A 128 -5.15 4.48 4.92
CA TYR A 128 -4.54 3.14 4.79
C TYR A 128 -3.41 3.15 3.78
N GLY A 129 -2.42 2.27 4.01
CA GLY A 129 -1.51 1.77 3.01
C GLY A 129 -2.06 0.50 2.37
N LEU A 130 -1.63 0.19 1.15
CA LEU A 130 -1.92 -1.07 0.50
C LEU A 130 -0.73 -1.60 -0.29
N VAL A 131 -0.63 -2.93 -0.34
CA VAL A 131 0.40 -3.63 -1.13
C VAL A 131 -0.24 -4.81 -1.85
N VAL A 132 -0.04 -4.91 -3.16
CA VAL A 132 -0.41 -6.07 -3.98
C VAL A 132 0.85 -6.80 -4.42
N TYR A 133 0.90 -8.13 -4.27
CA TYR A 133 2.07 -8.96 -4.54
C TYR A 133 1.95 -9.68 -5.87
N PHE A 134 3.04 -9.69 -6.65
CA PHE A 134 2.97 -10.14 -8.04
C PHE A 134 3.64 -11.49 -8.31
N ASN A 135 4.52 -11.92 -7.42
CA ASN A 135 5.27 -13.16 -7.60
C ASN A 135 5.56 -13.84 -6.27
N ASP A 136 5.99 -15.10 -6.35
CA ASP A 136 6.52 -15.84 -5.21
C ASP A 136 7.96 -15.46 -4.92
N PHE A 137 8.30 -15.35 -3.65
CA PHE A 137 9.63 -15.04 -3.13
C PHE A 137 9.85 -15.70 -1.76
N GLU A 138 11.08 -15.75 -1.30
CA GLU A 138 11.44 -16.24 0.04
C GLU A 138 11.94 -15.09 0.92
N GLY A 139 11.62 -15.15 2.21
CA GLY A 139 11.78 -13.99 3.08
C GLY A 139 10.77 -12.90 2.74
N GLY A 140 11.13 -11.64 2.98
CA GLY A 140 10.32 -10.50 2.57
C GLY A 140 8.94 -10.42 3.23
N GLU A 141 8.75 -11.07 4.38
CA GLU A 141 7.53 -11.02 5.16
C GLU A 141 7.23 -9.57 5.61
N LEU A 142 5.94 -9.19 5.61
CA LEU A 142 5.50 -8.01 6.33
C LEU A 142 5.48 -8.31 7.83
N TYR A 143 6.07 -7.45 8.63
CA TYR A 143 6.00 -7.59 10.08
C TYR A 143 5.52 -6.30 10.76
N TYR A 144 4.67 -6.47 11.77
CA TYR A 144 4.01 -5.40 12.53
C TYR A 144 4.43 -5.55 14.00
N PRO A 145 5.55 -4.94 14.43
CA PRO A 145 6.13 -5.20 15.73
C PRO A 145 5.23 -4.80 16.91
N ILE A 146 4.40 -3.75 16.76
CA ILE A 146 3.49 -3.30 17.81
C ILE A 146 2.40 -4.35 18.10
N GLN A 147 1.96 -5.06 17.07
CA GLN A 147 0.91 -6.09 17.19
C GLN A 147 1.47 -7.51 17.27
N ASN A 148 2.80 -7.68 17.20
CA ASN A 148 3.46 -8.97 17.16
C ASN A 148 2.92 -9.90 16.05
N ILE A 149 2.73 -9.34 14.85
CA ILE A 149 2.22 -10.05 13.68
C ILE A 149 3.32 -10.10 12.63
N GLU A 150 3.47 -11.26 12.01
CA GLU A 150 4.28 -11.46 10.82
C GLU A 150 3.44 -12.18 9.77
N TYR A 151 3.38 -11.60 8.58
CA TYR A 151 2.59 -12.11 7.47
C TYR A 151 3.49 -12.40 6.27
N LYS A 152 3.43 -13.64 5.77
CA LYS A 152 4.09 -14.05 4.53
C LYS A 152 3.11 -13.91 3.36
N PRO A 153 3.29 -12.88 2.51
CA PRO A 153 2.42 -12.73 1.36
C PRO A 153 2.67 -13.82 0.31
N GLU A 154 1.62 -14.18 -0.40
CA GLU A 154 1.65 -15.06 -1.56
C GLU A 154 1.37 -14.27 -2.84
N LYS A 155 1.75 -14.85 -3.99
CA LYS A 155 1.46 -14.29 -5.31
C LYS A 155 -0.04 -14.03 -5.45
N GLY A 156 -0.41 -12.79 -5.81
CA GLY A 156 -1.80 -12.39 -6.00
C GLY A 156 -2.49 -11.81 -4.76
N ASP A 157 -1.85 -11.81 -3.59
CA ASP A 157 -2.43 -11.25 -2.37
C ASP A 157 -2.47 -9.72 -2.41
N LEU A 158 -3.50 -9.16 -1.78
CA LEU A 158 -3.60 -7.74 -1.44
C LEU A 158 -3.60 -7.62 0.08
N VAL A 159 -2.71 -6.79 0.62
CA VAL A 159 -2.69 -6.39 2.03
C VAL A 159 -3.10 -4.92 2.13
N ILE A 160 -4.00 -4.62 3.06
CA ILE A 160 -4.40 -3.25 3.45
C ILE A 160 -4.17 -3.11 4.94
N HIS A 161 -3.49 -2.06 5.37
CA HIS A 161 -3.26 -1.76 6.77
C HIS A 161 -3.46 -0.27 7.06
N SER A 162 -3.86 0.06 8.29
CA SER A 162 -3.97 1.46 8.70
C SER A 162 -2.63 2.19 8.51
N ALA A 163 -2.71 3.44 8.06
CA ALA A 163 -1.52 4.30 7.96
C ALA A 163 -0.99 4.73 9.34
N ASP A 164 -1.74 4.49 10.42
CA ASP A 164 -1.42 4.95 11.77
C ASP A 164 -0.33 4.13 12.44
N LYS A 165 0.26 4.71 13.50
CA LYS A 165 1.39 4.14 14.24
C LYS A 165 1.16 2.74 14.80
N HIS A 166 -0.08 2.37 15.15
CA HIS A 166 -0.37 1.02 15.66
C HIS A 166 -0.18 -0.07 14.60
N CYS A 167 -0.21 0.31 13.30
CA CYS A 167 0.14 -0.54 12.17
C CYS A 167 1.53 -0.23 11.60
N SER A 168 2.44 0.36 12.40
CA SER A 168 3.85 0.49 11.98
C SER A 168 4.38 -0.88 11.56
N HIS A 169 4.98 -0.92 10.37
CA HIS A 169 5.39 -2.17 9.73
C HIS A 169 6.73 -2.03 9.02
N GLY A 170 7.34 -3.15 8.76
CA GLY A 170 8.56 -3.26 7.98
C GLY A 170 8.50 -4.49 7.08
N VAL A 171 9.54 -4.68 6.29
CA VAL A 171 9.72 -5.85 5.42
C VAL A 171 10.97 -6.58 5.88
N ARG A 172 10.85 -7.88 6.16
CA ARG A 172 12.00 -8.75 6.44
C ARG A 172 12.88 -8.88 5.21
N LYS A 173 14.14 -9.25 5.43
CA LYS A 173 15.06 -9.51 4.33
C LYS A 173 14.50 -10.51 3.33
N VAL A 174 14.58 -10.15 2.05
CA VAL A 174 14.33 -11.05 0.95
C VAL A 174 15.49 -12.04 0.87
N LYS A 175 15.21 -13.35 0.90
CA LYS A 175 16.21 -14.40 0.93
C LYS A 175 16.52 -14.99 -0.44
N SER A 176 15.54 -15.01 -1.32
CA SER A 176 15.73 -15.45 -2.70
C SER A 176 14.68 -14.85 -3.62
N LYS A 177 15.03 -14.72 -4.88
CA LYS A 177 14.25 -14.08 -5.93
C LYS A 177 13.98 -12.59 -5.64
N ILE A 178 13.59 -11.87 -6.66
CA ILE A 178 13.16 -10.47 -6.51
C ILE A 178 11.70 -10.46 -6.05
N ARG A 179 11.38 -9.67 -5.03
CA ARG A 179 10.02 -9.43 -4.58
C ARG A 179 9.45 -8.24 -5.34
N TYR A 180 8.45 -8.49 -6.19
CA TYR A 180 7.72 -7.45 -6.91
C TYR A 180 6.35 -7.19 -6.27
N SER A 181 6.03 -5.91 -6.10
CA SER A 181 4.75 -5.48 -5.55
C SER A 181 4.30 -4.14 -6.13
N PHE A 182 3.01 -3.85 -5.98
CA PHE A 182 2.43 -2.53 -6.18
C PHE A 182 2.10 -1.94 -4.82
N ALA A 183 2.61 -0.76 -4.52
CA ALA A 183 2.30 -0.03 -3.30
C ALA A 183 1.53 1.25 -3.62
N ASN A 184 0.52 1.55 -2.81
CA ASN A 184 -0.26 2.78 -2.93
C ASN A 184 -0.89 3.12 -1.57
N GLN A 185 -1.54 4.28 -1.50
CA GLN A 185 -2.24 4.75 -0.33
C GLN A 185 -3.73 4.95 -0.63
N ILE A 186 -4.55 4.79 0.41
CA ILE A 186 -5.98 5.03 0.37
C ILE A 186 -6.28 6.28 1.20
N TYR A 187 -7.01 7.20 0.59
CA TYR A 187 -7.36 8.50 1.15
C TYR A 187 -8.85 8.64 1.38
N LYS A 188 -9.19 9.56 2.28
CA LYS A 188 -10.54 10.04 2.53
C LYS A 188 -10.53 11.56 2.61
N LYS A 189 -11.61 12.20 2.15
CA LYS A 189 -11.81 13.64 2.36
C LYS A 189 -12.24 13.94 3.80
N ILE A 190 -11.54 14.83 4.46
CA ILE A 190 -11.90 15.35 5.79
C ILE A 190 -12.08 16.87 5.74
N LYS A 191 -12.96 17.39 6.63
CA LYS A 191 -13.17 18.83 6.82
C LYS A 191 -12.13 19.36 7.79
N VAL A 192 -11.42 20.41 7.41
CA VAL A 192 -10.44 21.11 8.27
C VAL A 192 -10.81 22.60 8.35
N PRO A 193 -10.67 23.24 9.53
CA PRO A 193 -10.90 24.69 9.63
C PRO A 193 -9.95 25.47 8.72
N ILE A 194 -10.47 26.57 8.14
CA ILE A 194 -9.70 27.49 7.29
C ILE A 194 -8.95 28.49 8.16
#